data_68922026ffbc8932424dc6c67350c2b6
#
_entry.id   68922026ffbc8932424dc6c67350c2b6
#
_cell.length_a   1.000
_cell.length_b   1.000
_cell.length_c   1.000
_cell.angle_alpha   90.00
_cell.angle_beta   90.00
_cell.angle_gamma   90.00
#
_symmetry.space_group_name_H-M   'P 1'
#
loop_
_entity.id
_entity.type
_entity.pdbx_description
1 polymer ?
#
loop_
_entity_poly.entity_id
_entity_poly.type
_entity_poly.pdbx_seq_one_letter_code
_entity_poly.pdbx_strand_id
1 'polypeptide(L)'
;MRRNSKGQFAVIIAVAIPFLLGATALGADIAVEYYNWVQLQKAADAAVLGGANYLPDNPDQATATAQQLAQADGVNVAEITSNTVAPDHLSITMQVQRTVPYYFAKVLGLTNGIVIASASAGPQFPPSTVNATSPSQVPPGGDNSGNNGTTCGNTGDCQFIPIGLDFNTTYTDGTQIILQQGQVGAGNWDLLALGGVGGNNLRNNIADGYNGQVSVGDWVTTEPGKKVGPVDQGFQDRLNLAQSVDPTGTYASHQVNNPRVLVLPVVDWEHPNGRSSVLVMAFASVWLDSYSGGQVTVHFISQVIANSFGDPSAPYFGSRGSPVLIK
;
A
#
# COMPACT_ATOMS: atom_id res chain seq x y z
N MET A 1 -37.39 35.19 65.07
CA MET A 1 -36.31 35.78 64.29
C MET A 1 -36.17 35.04 62.97
N ARG A 2 -36.66 35.55 61.80
CA ARG A 2 -36.40 35.03 60.48
C ARG A 2 -34.97 35.43 60.06
N ARG A 3 -34.06 34.49 60.09
CA ARG A 3 -32.70 34.67 59.59
C ARG A 3 -32.79 35.00 58.07
N ASN A 4 -32.24 36.19 57.73
CA ASN A 4 -32.18 36.61 56.31
C ASN A 4 -31.20 35.73 55.53
N SER A 5 -31.68 34.63 54.93
CA SER A 5 -30.88 33.71 54.10
C SER A 5 -30.43 34.30 52.76
N LYS A 6 -30.96 35.48 52.39
CA LYS A 6 -30.65 36.17 51.13
C LYS A 6 -29.20 36.61 51.01
N GLY A 7 -28.56 37.03 52.11
CA GLY A 7 -27.14 37.43 52.10
C GLY A 7 -26.17 36.26 51.98
N GLN A 8 -26.51 35.10 52.57
CA GLN A 8 -25.69 33.90 52.44
C GLN A 8 -25.65 33.37 50.98
N PHE A 9 -26.79 33.44 50.27
CA PHE A 9 -26.86 33.01 48.89
C PHE A 9 -25.99 33.86 47.94
N ALA A 10 -25.96 35.19 48.18
CA ALA A 10 -25.12 36.10 47.40
C ALA A 10 -23.63 35.80 47.56
N VAL A 11 -23.18 35.48 48.79
CA VAL A 11 -21.77 35.13 49.06
C VAL A 11 -21.41 33.80 48.41
N ILE A 12 -22.27 32.79 48.45
CA ILE A 12 -22.05 31.51 47.81
C ILE A 12 -21.93 31.68 46.29
N ILE A 13 -22.81 32.46 45.67
CA ILE A 13 -22.78 32.74 44.22
C ILE A 13 -21.51 33.53 43.87
N ALA A 14 -21.14 34.53 44.67
CA ALA A 14 -19.95 35.33 44.42
C ALA A 14 -18.63 34.51 44.44
N VAL A 15 -18.58 33.42 45.21
CA VAL A 15 -17.43 32.49 45.23
C VAL A 15 -17.56 31.42 44.18
N ALA A 16 -18.76 30.90 43.94
CA ALA A 16 -18.98 29.82 42.97
C ALA A 16 -18.74 30.24 41.52
N ILE A 17 -19.14 31.45 41.11
CA ILE A 17 -18.96 31.95 39.76
C ILE A 17 -17.48 32.00 39.34
N PRO A 18 -16.56 32.65 40.07
CA PRO A 18 -15.13 32.65 39.72
C PRO A 18 -14.54 31.24 39.65
N PHE A 19 -14.94 30.34 40.55
CA PHE A 19 -14.48 28.95 40.55
C PHE A 19 -14.96 28.20 39.32
N LEU A 20 -16.23 28.32 38.94
CA LEU A 20 -16.78 27.71 37.71
C LEU A 20 -16.14 28.31 36.47
N LEU A 21 -15.94 29.62 36.42
CA LEU A 21 -15.25 30.26 35.30
C LEU A 21 -13.80 29.78 35.16
N GLY A 22 -13.09 29.64 36.26
CA GLY A 22 -11.73 29.09 36.28
C GLY A 22 -11.68 27.64 35.79
N ALA A 23 -12.60 26.81 36.25
CA ALA A 23 -12.68 25.41 35.80
C ALA A 23 -12.99 25.27 34.31
N THR A 24 -13.94 26.06 33.78
CA THR A 24 -14.25 26.07 32.34
C THR A 24 -13.11 26.62 31.48
N ALA A 25 -12.40 27.63 32.01
CA ALA A 25 -11.25 28.21 31.34
C ALA A 25 -10.08 27.22 31.21
N LEU A 26 -9.76 26.46 32.24
CA LEU A 26 -8.76 25.40 32.19
C LEU A 26 -9.21 24.27 31.27
N GLY A 27 -10.50 23.93 31.28
CA GLY A 27 -11.08 22.95 30.33
C GLY A 27 -10.90 23.36 28.88
N ALA A 28 -10.95 24.66 28.57
CA ALA A 28 -10.72 25.15 27.21
C ALA A 28 -9.25 24.97 26.77
N ASP A 29 -8.26 25.24 27.63
CA ASP A 29 -6.85 25.01 27.33
C ASP A 29 -6.56 23.50 27.05
N ILE A 30 -7.12 22.62 27.88
CA ILE A 30 -7.03 21.16 27.70
C ILE A 30 -7.68 20.72 26.38
N ALA A 31 -8.83 21.29 26.02
CA ALA A 31 -9.51 20.97 24.76
C ALA A 31 -8.68 21.38 23.54
N VAL A 32 -8.01 22.53 23.58
CA VAL A 32 -7.10 23.00 22.52
C VAL A 32 -5.87 22.08 22.41
N GLU A 33 -5.30 21.67 23.54
CA GLU A 33 -4.17 20.73 23.57
C GLU A 33 -4.57 19.37 22.99
N TYR A 34 -5.71 18.83 23.40
CA TYR A 34 -6.26 17.57 22.86
C TYR A 34 -6.55 17.65 21.35
N TYR A 35 -7.13 18.77 20.89
CA TYR A 35 -7.36 18.99 19.48
C TYR A 35 -6.06 18.94 18.66
N ASN A 36 -5.01 19.62 19.13
CA ASN A 36 -3.69 19.59 18.48
C ASN A 36 -3.09 18.19 18.50
N TRP A 37 -3.25 17.44 19.59
CA TRP A 37 -2.80 16.05 19.66
C TRP A 37 -3.47 15.18 18.61
N VAL A 38 -4.80 15.26 18.46
CA VAL A 38 -5.56 14.50 17.46
C VAL A 38 -5.10 14.86 16.05
N GLN A 39 -4.85 16.14 15.75
CA GLN A 39 -4.36 16.55 14.43
C GLN A 39 -2.95 16.00 14.15
N LEU A 40 -2.03 16.13 15.10
CA LEU A 40 -0.68 15.60 14.97
C LEU A 40 -0.66 14.08 14.83
N GLN A 41 -1.50 13.36 15.59
CA GLN A 41 -1.58 11.90 15.51
C GLN A 41 -2.08 11.45 14.15
N LYS A 42 -3.14 12.09 13.62
CA LYS A 42 -3.64 11.80 12.26
C LYS A 42 -2.58 12.04 11.19
N ALA A 43 -1.86 13.15 11.29
CA ALA A 43 -0.81 13.47 10.34
C ALA A 43 0.36 12.46 10.41
N ALA A 44 0.76 12.06 11.62
CA ALA A 44 1.81 11.06 11.82
C ALA A 44 1.36 9.68 11.28
N ASP A 45 0.12 9.25 11.59
CA ASP A 45 -0.44 7.98 11.11
C ASP A 45 -0.49 7.93 9.58
N ALA A 46 -1.00 8.98 8.93
CA ALA A 46 -1.05 9.08 7.48
C ALA A 46 0.34 9.10 6.85
N ALA A 47 1.27 9.83 7.45
CA ALA A 47 2.65 9.95 7.00
C ALA A 47 3.38 8.60 7.00
N VAL A 48 3.34 7.86 8.13
CA VAL A 48 4.03 6.57 8.22
C VAL A 48 3.38 5.50 7.34
N LEU A 49 2.04 5.50 7.19
CA LEU A 49 1.35 4.60 6.26
C LEU A 49 1.77 4.87 4.81
N GLY A 50 1.84 6.13 4.42
CA GLY A 50 2.31 6.50 3.08
C GLY A 50 3.78 6.16 2.84
N GLY A 51 4.65 6.41 3.83
CA GLY A 51 6.06 6.05 3.76
C GLY A 51 6.30 4.55 3.68
N ALA A 52 5.55 3.76 4.48
CA ALA A 52 5.72 2.31 4.54
C ALA A 52 5.47 1.57 3.21
N ASN A 53 4.80 2.23 2.24
CA ASN A 53 4.63 1.67 0.91
C ASN A 53 5.95 1.46 0.15
N TYR A 54 7.00 2.19 0.51
CA TYR A 54 8.30 2.10 -0.13
C TYR A 54 9.26 1.12 0.57
N LEU A 55 8.81 0.49 1.65
CA LEU A 55 9.62 -0.48 2.40
C LEU A 55 9.40 -1.91 1.87
N PRO A 56 10.44 -2.74 1.92
CA PRO A 56 11.80 -2.49 2.46
C PRO A 56 12.77 -1.86 1.45
N ASP A 57 12.40 -1.71 0.17
CA ASP A 57 13.32 -1.54 -0.95
C ASP A 57 13.89 -0.13 -1.07
N ASN A 58 13.12 0.88 -0.66
CA ASN A 58 13.52 2.28 -0.80
C ASN A 58 13.30 3.08 0.50
N PRO A 59 14.11 2.86 1.54
CA PRO A 59 13.96 3.52 2.83
C PRO A 59 14.13 5.05 2.76
N ASP A 60 14.93 5.56 1.83
CA ASP A 60 15.09 7.00 1.63
C ASP A 60 13.82 7.62 1.08
N GLN A 61 13.18 6.96 0.11
CA GLN A 61 11.89 7.41 -0.43
C GLN A 61 10.78 7.27 0.62
N ALA A 62 10.83 6.24 1.46
CA ALA A 62 9.89 6.07 2.58
C ALA A 62 9.91 7.28 3.52
N THR A 63 11.10 7.68 3.96
CA THR A 63 11.26 8.84 4.85
C THR A 63 10.89 10.15 4.17
N ALA A 64 11.27 10.35 2.91
CA ALA A 64 10.93 11.54 2.14
C ALA A 64 9.41 11.67 1.96
N THR A 65 8.73 10.58 1.58
CA THR A 65 7.27 10.57 1.40
C THR A 65 6.55 10.82 2.73
N ALA A 66 6.98 10.16 3.81
CA ALA A 66 6.39 10.39 5.13
C ALA A 66 6.52 11.87 5.55
N GLN A 67 7.66 12.49 5.34
CA GLN A 67 7.85 13.91 5.63
C GLN A 67 6.93 14.81 4.78
N GLN A 68 6.81 14.54 3.49
CA GLN A 68 5.93 15.30 2.59
C GLN A 68 4.46 15.21 3.01
N LEU A 69 3.99 14.03 3.37
CA LEU A 69 2.63 13.81 3.82
C LEU A 69 2.32 14.51 5.15
N ALA A 70 3.23 14.39 6.13
CA ALA A 70 3.08 15.12 7.38
C ALA A 70 2.95 16.63 7.15
N GLN A 71 3.75 17.19 6.23
CA GLN A 71 3.66 18.61 5.86
C GLN A 71 2.34 18.95 5.16
N ALA A 72 1.87 18.10 4.27
CA ALA A 72 0.57 18.28 3.60
C ALA A 72 -0.60 18.29 4.60
N ASP A 73 -0.47 17.53 5.70
CA ASP A 73 -1.44 17.47 6.81
C ASP A 73 -1.20 18.55 7.89
N GLY A 74 -0.37 19.56 7.60
CA GLY A 74 -0.19 20.75 8.43
C GLY A 74 0.83 20.61 9.56
N VAL A 75 1.76 19.66 9.46
CA VAL A 75 2.93 19.56 10.34
C VAL A 75 4.09 20.35 9.76
N ASN A 76 4.67 21.26 10.52
CA ASN A 76 5.88 21.95 10.09
C ASN A 76 7.11 21.03 10.18
N VAL A 77 8.09 21.23 9.31
CA VAL A 77 9.34 20.45 9.36
C VAL A 77 10.02 20.50 10.73
N ALA A 78 9.98 21.66 11.38
CA ALA A 78 10.55 21.85 12.71
C ALA A 78 9.80 21.10 13.83
N GLU A 79 8.59 20.65 13.57
CA GLU A 79 7.78 19.85 14.51
C GLU A 79 8.10 18.36 14.39
N ILE A 80 8.74 17.92 13.31
CA ILE A 80 9.15 16.52 13.12
C ILE A 80 10.44 16.28 13.92
N THR A 81 10.31 15.59 15.04
CA THR A 81 11.44 15.29 15.92
C THR A 81 12.17 14.00 15.57
N SER A 82 11.48 13.07 14.92
CA SER A 82 12.05 11.83 14.38
C SER A 82 11.27 11.37 13.16
N ASN A 83 11.98 10.87 12.14
CA ASN A 83 11.42 10.21 10.97
C ASN A 83 12.45 9.19 10.49
N THR A 84 12.31 7.94 10.93
CA THR A 84 13.36 6.92 10.76
C THR A 84 12.77 5.59 10.32
N VAL A 85 13.50 4.91 9.46
CA VAL A 85 13.24 3.52 9.10
C VAL A 85 14.07 2.61 9.99
N ALA A 86 13.48 1.50 10.43
CA ALA A 86 14.17 0.49 11.24
C ALA A 86 15.32 -0.16 10.46
N PRO A 87 16.36 -0.71 11.14
CA PRO A 87 17.51 -1.30 10.47
C PRO A 87 17.20 -2.51 9.57
N ASP A 88 16.09 -3.20 9.84
CA ASP A 88 15.58 -4.31 9.04
C ASP A 88 14.76 -3.85 7.83
N HIS A 89 14.55 -2.54 7.68
CA HIS A 89 13.72 -1.89 6.67
C HIS A 89 12.25 -2.34 6.67
N LEU A 90 11.76 -2.95 7.75
CA LEU A 90 10.38 -3.45 7.83
C LEU A 90 9.42 -2.51 8.55
N SER A 91 9.88 -1.37 9.01
CA SER A 91 9.00 -0.36 9.60
C SER A 91 9.57 1.04 9.50
N ILE A 92 8.68 2.02 9.44
CA ILE A 92 9.00 3.45 9.55
C ILE A 92 8.29 4.02 10.78
N THR A 93 8.99 4.85 11.52
CA THR A 93 8.46 5.55 12.70
C THR A 93 8.65 7.04 12.54
N MET A 94 7.58 7.79 12.81
CA MET A 94 7.59 9.24 12.88
C MET A 94 7.15 9.72 14.25
N GLN A 95 7.86 10.71 14.80
CA GLN A 95 7.47 11.44 15.98
C GLN A 95 7.39 12.91 15.66
N VAL A 96 6.29 13.53 16.07
CA VAL A 96 6.03 14.96 15.88
C VAL A 96 5.73 15.62 17.21
N GLN A 97 6.17 16.88 17.38
CA GLN A 97 6.00 17.63 18.60
C GLN A 97 5.58 19.06 18.28
N ARG A 98 4.54 19.55 18.96
CA ARG A 98 4.03 20.92 18.83
C ARG A 98 3.94 21.62 20.17
N THR A 99 4.39 22.85 20.24
CA THR A 99 4.16 23.73 21.40
C THR A 99 2.83 24.46 21.22
N VAL A 100 1.90 24.23 22.15
CA VAL A 100 0.56 24.83 22.14
C VAL A 100 0.48 25.89 23.21
N PRO A 101 0.17 27.17 22.88
CA PRO A 101 0.05 28.22 23.86
C PRO A 101 -1.23 28.04 24.68
N TYR A 102 -1.13 28.20 26.00
CA TYR A 102 -2.30 28.26 26.87
C TYR A 102 -2.88 29.67 26.86
N TYR A 103 -4.17 29.78 26.99
CA TYR A 103 -4.89 31.06 27.03
C TYR A 103 -5.22 31.47 28.50
N PHE A 104 -5.76 30.54 29.24
CA PHE A 104 -6.26 30.76 30.60
C PHE A 104 -5.26 30.32 31.69
N ALA A 105 -4.56 29.23 31.47
CA ALA A 105 -3.56 28.70 32.40
C ALA A 105 -2.37 29.66 32.61
N LYS A 106 -2.21 30.68 31.76
CA LYS A 106 -1.24 31.77 31.92
C LYS A 106 -1.43 32.53 33.26
N VAL A 107 -2.66 32.61 33.74
CA VAL A 107 -2.95 33.24 35.06
C VAL A 107 -2.30 32.46 36.22
N LEU A 108 -2.08 31.15 36.00
CA LEU A 108 -1.40 30.26 36.93
C LEU A 108 0.12 30.16 36.69
N GLY A 109 0.66 30.95 35.74
CA GLY A 109 2.07 30.95 35.40
C GLY A 109 2.45 29.88 34.34
N LEU A 110 1.49 29.13 33.80
CA LEU A 110 1.70 28.15 32.73
C LEU A 110 1.50 28.82 31.37
N THR A 111 2.53 28.91 30.55
CA THR A 111 2.48 29.67 29.29
C THR A 111 2.15 28.82 28.09
N ASN A 112 2.58 27.56 28.07
CA ASN A 112 2.37 26.62 26.96
C ASN A 112 2.43 25.18 27.44
N GLY A 113 1.88 24.26 26.64
CA GLY A 113 2.04 22.82 26.75
C GLY A 113 2.81 22.25 25.55
N ILE A 114 3.32 21.05 25.71
CA ILE A 114 3.99 20.31 24.64
C ILE A 114 3.14 19.09 24.29
N VAL A 115 2.71 19.03 23.06
CA VAL A 115 1.96 17.89 22.51
C VAL A 115 2.90 17.04 21.69
N ILE A 116 2.93 15.74 21.96
CA ILE A 116 3.75 14.77 21.23
C ILE A 116 2.80 13.71 20.65
N ALA A 117 2.98 13.40 19.36
CA ALA A 117 2.34 12.29 18.69
C ALA A 117 3.40 11.41 18.02
N SER A 118 3.16 10.11 17.99
CA SER A 118 4.08 9.15 17.38
C SER A 118 3.28 8.06 16.67
N ALA A 119 3.76 7.67 15.52
CA ALA A 119 3.19 6.58 14.73
C ALA A 119 4.29 5.71 14.14
N SER A 120 3.98 4.44 13.97
CA SER A 120 4.83 3.48 13.25
C SER A 120 3.98 2.66 12.29
N ALA A 121 4.51 2.40 11.11
CA ALA A 121 3.86 1.55 10.12
C ALA A 121 4.89 0.66 9.41
N GLY A 122 4.43 -0.45 8.89
CA GLY A 122 5.23 -1.34 8.06
C GLY A 122 4.40 -2.07 7.03
N PRO A 123 5.03 -2.65 5.97
CA PRO A 123 4.34 -3.49 5.02
C PRO A 123 3.81 -4.75 5.72
N GLN A 124 2.65 -5.20 5.29
CA GLN A 124 2.09 -6.46 5.77
C GLN A 124 2.83 -7.68 5.20
N PHE A 125 2.50 -8.84 5.75
CA PHE A 125 2.88 -10.15 5.22
C PHE A 125 2.50 -10.30 3.73
N PRO A 126 2.99 -11.33 3.04
CA PRO A 126 2.59 -11.61 1.66
C PRO A 126 1.09 -11.64 1.50
N PRO A 127 0.54 -11.15 0.39
CA PRO A 127 -0.90 -11.05 0.21
C PRO A 127 -1.54 -12.43 0.07
N SER A 128 -2.63 -12.66 0.79
CA SER A 128 -3.48 -13.83 0.61
C SER A 128 -4.47 -13.67 -0.54
N THR A 129 -4.74 -12.45 -0.97
CA THR A 129 -5.68 -12.13 -2.03
C THR A 129 -5.19 -10.94 -2.83
N VAL A 130 -5.22 -11.04 -4.15
CA VAL A 130 -4.98 -9.95 -5.08
C VAL A 130 -6.28 -9.61 -5.79
N ASN A 131 -6.70 -8.36 -5.67
CA ASN A 131 -7.85 -7.82 -6.37
C ASN A 131 -7.37 -6.99 -7.55
N ALA A 132 -7.93 -7.22 -8.71
CA ALA A 132 -7.61 -6.46 -9.91
C ALA A 132 -8.02 -4.99 -9.84
N THR A 133 -8.99 -4.67 -8.97
CA THR A 133 -9.40 -3.29 -8.65
C THR A 133 -8.45 -2.57 -7.70
N SER A 134 -7.32 -3.22 -7.33
CA SER A 134 -6.30 -2.54 -6.54
C SER A 134 -5.52 -1.63 -7.46
N PRO A 135 -5.73 -0.32 -7.45
CA PRO A 135 -4.83 0.56 -8.13
C PRO A 135 -3.45 0.35 -7.52
N SER A 136 -2.48 0.09 -8.36
CA SER A 136 -1.09 0.34 -8.05
C SER A 136 -1.03 1.66 -7.30
N GLN A 137 -0.36 1.69 -6.15
CA GLN A 137 -0.25 2.83 -5.25
C GLN A 137 -0.28 4.17 -5.98
N VAL A 138 -1.39 4.88 -5.91
CA VAL A 138 -1.39 6.30 -6.23
C VAL A 138 -0.58 6.96 -5.11
N PRO A 139 0.52 7.66 -5.39
CA PRO A 139 1.23 8.43 -4.37
C PRO A 139 0.21 9.34 -3.68
N PRO A 140 0.26 9.48 -2.35
CA PRO A 140 -0.61 10.41 -1.66
C PRO A 140 -0.33 11.82 -2.20
N GLY A 141 -1.31 12.41 -2.86
CA GLY A 141 -1.21 13.71 -3.55
C GLY A 141 -1.72 13.71 -4.98
N GLY A 142 -1.98 12.56 -5.59
CA GLY A 142 -2.71 12.46 -6.86
C GLY A 142 -4.22 12.56 -6.59
N ASP A 143 -4.88 13.46 -7.31
CA ASP A 143 -6.30 13.76 -7.25
C ASP A 143 -7.17 12.51 -7.04
N ASN A 144 -7.79 12.42 -5.87
CA ASN A 144 -8.94 11.57 -5.62
C ASN A 144 -10.17 12.13 -6.37
N SER A 145 -10.10 12.19 -7.68
CA SER A 145 -11.26 12.36 -8.54
C SER A 145 -12.05 11.06 -8.49
N GLY A 146 -13.00 10.99 -7.58
CA GLY A 146 -13.89 9.90 -7.29
C GLY A 146 -14.23 9.01 -8.48
N ASN A 147 -13.49 7.93 -8.66
CA ASN A 147 -13.91 6.81 -9.46
C ASN A 147 -13.96 5.57 -8.58
N ASN A 148 -15.15 5.37 -8.07
CA ASN A 148 -15.61 4.14 -7.45
C ASN A 148 -15.40 2.98 -8.44
N GLY A 149 -14.47 2.06 -8.12
CA GLY A 149 -14.27 0.82 -8.87
C GLY A 149 -13.70 1.04 -10.27
N THR A 150 -12.44 1.45 -10.38
CA THR A 150 -11.72 1.41 -11.65
C THR A 150 -11.56 -0.04 -12.06
N THR A 151 -12.42 -0.50 -12.94
CA THR A 151 -12.15 -1.66 -13.77
C THR A 151 -10.82 -1.40 -14.48
N CYS A 152 -9.92 -2.38 -14.48
CA CYS A 152 -8.75 -2.37 -15.36
C CYS A 152 -9.27 -2.15 -16.78
N GLY A 153 -9.24 -0.96 -17.28
CA GLY A 153 -9.69 -0.66 -18.61
C GLY A 153 -8.51 -0.15 -19.40
N ASN A 154 -8.23 -0.72 -20.54
CA ASN A 154 -7.30 -0.34 -21.63
C ASN A 154 -6.09 0.59 -21.30
N THR A 155 -5.68 0.66 -20.04
CA THR A 155 -4.68 1.60 -19.53
C THR A 155 -3.45 0.90 -18.95
N GLY A 156 -3.44 -0.45 -18.90
CA GLY A 156 -2.33 -1.23 -18.33
C GLY A 156 -2.17 -1.06 -16.82
N ASP A 157 -3.14 -0.44 -16.16
CA ASP A 157 -3.09 -0.12 -14.73
C ASP A 157 -3.18 -1.35 -13.84
N CYS A 158 -3.60 -2.50 -14.39
CA CYS A 158 -3.65 -3.75 -13.64
C CYS A 158 -2.39 -4.55 -13.83
N GLN A 159 -1.73 -4.78 -12.73
CA GLN A 159 -0.46 -5.50 -12.70
C GLN A 159 -0.62 -7.03 -12.74
N PHE A 160 -1.79 -7.55 -12.36
CA PHE A 160 -2.02 -8.99 -12.28
C PHE A 160 -2.26 -9.61 -13.65
N ILE A 161 -1.39 -10.54 -14.06
CA ILE A 161 -1.45 -11.18 -15.38
C ILE A 161 -1.56 -12.71 -15.27
N PRO A 162 -2.11 -13.39 -16.32
CA PRO A 162 -2.43 -14.81 -16.29
C PRO A 162 -1.23 -15.73 -16.58
N ILE A 163 -0.08 -15.44 -15.97
CA ILE A 163 1.11 -16.30 -16.06
C ILE A 163 1.39 -16.87 -14.68
N GLY A 164 1.36 -18.19 -14.55
CA GLY A 164 1.67 -18.91 -13.33
C GLY A 164 3.17 -19.12 -13.17
N LEU A 165 3.75 -18.62 -12.08
CA LEU A 165 5.11 -18.93 -11.67
C LEU A 165 5.12 -20.24 -10.88
N ASP A 166 6.11 -21.12 -11.14
CA ASP A 166 6.25 -22.36 -10.37
C ASP A 166 6.60 -22.04 -8.91
N PHE A 167 5.87 -22.66 -7.98
CA PHE A 167 6.11 -22.55 -6.55
C PHE A 167 7.53 -22.96 -6.13
N ASN A 168 8.16 -23.86 -6.88
CA ASN A 168 9.55 -24.27 -6.63
C ASN A 168 10.59 -23.25 -7.10
N THR A 169 10.17 -22.14 -7.72
CA THR A 169 11.08 -21.08 -8.14
C THR A 169 11.65 -20.37 -6.91
N THR A 170 12.97 -20.25 -6.82
CA THR A 170 13.61 -19.51 -5.74
C THR A 170 13.47 -18.01 -5.98
N TYR A 171 12.85 -17.30 -5.04
CA TYR A 171 12.81 -15.85 -5.05
C TYR A 171 14.12 -15.26 -4.53
N THR A 172 14.69 -14.33 -5.29
CA THR A 172 15.75 -13.44 -4.83
C THR A 172 15.55 -12.09 -5.50
N ASP A 173 15.41 -11.03 -4.72
CA ASP A 173 15.17 -9.68 -5.22
C ASP A 173 16.27 -9.25 -6.20
N GLY A 174 15.89 -8.56 -7.29
CA GLY A 174 16.78 -8.15 -8.36
C GLY A 174 17.32 -9.29 -9.24
N THR A 175 16.95 -10.56 -8.99
CA THR A 175 17.38 -11.66 -9.85
C THR A 175 16.55 -11.72 -11.13
N GLN A 176 17.25 -11.79 -12.27
CA GLN A 176 16.62 -11.99 -13.57
C GLN A 176 16.31 -13.47 -13.77
N ILE A 177 15.07 -13.74 -14.22
CA ILE A 177 14.66 -15.08 -14.66
C ILE A 177 14.02 -15.02 -16.04
N ILE A 178 14.06 -16.14 -16.75
CA ILE A 178 13.40 -16.31 -18.04
C ILE A 178 12.26 -17.29 -17.85
N LEU A 179 11.03 -16.82 -18.04
CA LEU A 179 9.84 -17.65 -18.07
C LEU A 179 9.69 -18.17 -19.49
N GLN A 180 9.87 -19.49 -19.68
CA GLN A 180 9.73 -20.13 -20.98
C GLN A 180 8.38 -20.83 -21.05
N GLN A 181 7.66 -20.59 -22.12
CA GLN A 181 6.45 -21.33 -22.41
C GLN A 181 6.77 -22.81 -22.62
N GLY A 182 6.13 -23.69 -21.87
CA GLY A 182 6.17 -25.14 -22.10
C GLY A 182 7.17 -25.93 -21.27
N GLN A 183 7.70 -25.38 -20.17
CA GLN A 183 8.56 -26.15 -19.28
C GLN A 183 7.79 -27.09 -18.34
N VAL A 184 6.47 -26.88 -18.17
CA VAL A 184 5.64 -27.67 -17.28
C VAL A 184 4.74 -28.62 -18.06
N GLY A 185 5.19 -29.86 -18.27
CA GLY A 185 4.41 -30.94 -18.90
C GLY A 185 4.01 -30.72 -20.35
N ALA A 186 3.69 -31.82 -21.05
CA ALA A 186 3.29 -31.76 -22.44
C ALA A 186 1.94 -31.06 -22.64
N GLY A 187 1.96 -29.84 -23.19
CA GLY A 187 0.77 -29.10 -23.61
C GLY A 187 0.35 -27.94 -22.74
N ASN A 188 1.03 -27.65 -21.61
CA ASN A 188 0.82 -26.48 -20.78
C ASN A 188 1.96 -25.47 -20.94
N TRP A 189 1.58 -24.19 -20.86
CA TRP A 189 2.42 -23.06 -21.22
C TRP A 189 2.55 -22.05 -20.09
N ASP A 190 2.41 -22.49 -18.85
CA ASP A 190 2.41 -21.63 -17.67
C ASP A 190 1.32 -20.54 -17.71
N LEU A 191 0.32 -20.72 -18.60
CA LEU A 191 -0.78 -19.79 -18.80
C LEU A 191 -2.01 -20.23 -18.04
N LEU A 192 -2.64 -19.28 -17.38
CA LEU A 192 -3.85 -19.48 -16.59
C LEU A 192 -5.08 -18.92 -17.33
N ALA A 193 -6.19 -19.62 -17.25
CA ALA A 193 -7.46 -19.20 -17.85
C ALA A 193 -8.24 -18.28 -16.90
N LEU A 194 -7.65 -17.15 -16.52
CA LEU A 194 -8.29 -16.16 -15.65
C LEU A 194 -9.46 -15.50 -16.39
N GLY A 195 -10.65 -15.55 -15.81
CA GLY A 195 -11.86 -15.00 -16.41
C GLY A 195 -12.41 -15.80 -17.60
N GLY A 196 -11.83 -16.99 -17.88
CA GLY A 196 -12.25 -17.90 -18.92
C GLY A 196 -11.15 -18.22 -19.94
N VAL A 197 -11.39 -19.27 -20.74
CA VAL A 197 -10.46 -19.75 -21.76
C VAL A 197 -10.60 -18.95 -23.07
N GLY A 198 -9.50 -18.79 -23.79
CA GLY A 198 -9.51 -18.23 -25.14
C GLY A 198 -8.43 -17.18 -25.38
N GLY A 199 -7.93 -17.15 -26.64
CA GLY A 199 -6.81 -16.28 -27.00
C GLY A 199 -7.07 -14.79 -26.80
N ASN A 200 -8.27 -14.31 -27.12
CA ASN A 200 -8.59 -12.89 -26.92
C ASN A 200 -8.62 -12.49 -25.43
N ASN A 201 -9.21 -13.35 -24.58
CA ASN A 201 -9.23 -13.12 -23.15
C ASN A 201 -7.80 -13.10 -22.58
N LEU A 202 -6.98 -14.09 -22.99
CA LEU A 202 -5.59 -14.17 -22.61
C LEU A 202 -4.77 -12.94 -23.05
N ARG A 203 -4.93 -12.49 -24.31
CA ARG A 203 -4.27 -11.29 -24.83
C ARG A 203 -4.63 -10.06 -23.97
N ASN A 204 -5.92 -9.85 -23.73
CA ASN A 204 -6.38 -8.68 -22.99
C ASN A 204 -5.87 -8.71 -21.53
N ASN A 205 -5.90 -9.88 -20.88
CA ASN A 205 -5.39 -10.04 -19.52
C ASN A 205 -3.87 -9.86 -19.42
N ILE A 206 -3.11 -10.12 -20.49
CA ILE A 206 -1.68 -9.79 -20.53
C ILE A 206 -1.47 -8.30 -20.80
N ALA A 207 -2.18 -7.73 -21.78
CA ALA A 207 -2.04 -6.33 -22.18
C ALA A 207 -2.47 -5.36 -21.05
N ASP A 208 -3.68 -5.56 -20.55
CA ASP A 208 -4.35 -4.62 -19.63
C ASP A 208 -4.32 -5.06 -18.17
N GLY A 209 -4.05 -6.36 -17.93
CA GLY A 209 -4.18 -7.03 -16.64
C GLY A 209 -5.53 -7.71 -16.45
N TYR A 210 -5.59 -8.70 -15.57
CA TYR A 210 -6.81 -9.43 -15.25
C TYR A 210 -7.69 -8.61 -14.30
N ASN A 211 -8.95 -8.42 -14.69
CA ASN A 211 -9.94 -7.67 -13.92
C ASN A 211 -10.82 -8.60 -13.06
N GLY A 212 -10.22 -9.29 -12.12
CA GLY A 212 -10.92 -10.17 -11.17
C GLY A 212 -10.12 -10.36 -9.89
N GLN A 213 -10.62 -11.20 -9.02
CA GLN A 213 -9.98 -11.54 -7.76
C GLN A 213 -9.41 -12.94 -7.83
N VAL A 214 -8.22 -13.14 -7.25
CA VAL A 214 -7.60 -14.45 -7.03
C VAL A 214 -7.02 -14.48 -5.62
N SER A 215 -7.21 -15.59 -4.92
CA SER A 215 -6.75 -15.79 -3.55
C SER A 215 -5.81 -17.00 -3.45
N VAL A 216 -4.93 -16.97 -2.48
CA VAL A 216 -4.19 -18.16 -2.06
C VAL A 216 -5.19 -19.25 -1.65
N GLY A 217 -4.99 -20.47 -2.16
CA GLY A 217 -5.92 -21.58 -2.00
C GLY A 217 -6.95 -21.74 -3.12
N ASP A 218 -7.03 -20.79 -4.07
CA ASP A 218 -7.91 -20.94 -5.23
C ASP A 218 -7.34 -21.97 -6.22
N TRP A 219 -8.24 -22.76 -6.82
CA TRP A 219 -7.94 -23.64 -7.93
C TRP A 219 -8.22 -22.93 -9.27
N VAL A 220 -7.16 -22.58 -9.99
CA VAL A 220 -7.26 -21.88 -11.26
C VAL A 220 -7.04 -22.84 -12.43
N THR A 221 -7.91 -22.79 -13.43
CA THR A 221 -7.79 -23.61 -14.63
C THR A 221 -6.64 -23.12 -15.52
N THR A 222 -5.85 -24.03 -16.08
CA THR A 222 -4.78 -23.70 -17.03
C THR A 222 -5.35 -23.42 -18.42
N GLU A 223 -4.70 -22.56 -19.20
CA GLU A 223 -5.07 -22.30 -20.60
C GLU A 223 -4.45 -23.40 -21.51
N PRO A 224 -5.27 -24.22 -22.19
CA PRO A 224 -4.74 -25.31 -22.97
C PRO A 224 -4.19 -24.85 -24.33
N GLY A 225 -3.13 -25.51 -24.76
CA GLY A 225 -2.56 -25.37 -26.10
C GLY A 225 -1.68 -24.14 -26.30
N LYS A 226 -0.98 -24.14 -27.40
CA LYS A 226 0.01 -23.12 -27.76
C LYS A 226 -0.65 -21.81 -28.21
N LYS A 227 -0.60 -20.76 -27.41
CA LYS A 227 -1.26 -19.46 -27.68
C LYS A 227 -0.26 -18.38 -28.12
N VAL A 228 0.72 -18.70 -28.97
CA VAL A 228 1.81 -17.77 -29.33
C VAL A 228 1.28 -16.40 -29.76
N GLY A 229 0.39 -16.35 -30.73
CA GLY A 229 -0.09 -15.08 -31.28
C GLY A 229 -0.77 -14.17 -30.28
N PRO A 230 -1.77 -14.63 -29.51
CA PRO A 230 -2.37 -13.83 -28.42
C PRO A 230 -1.40 -13.37 -27.35
N VAL A 231 -0.45 -14.24 -26.95
CA VAL A 231 0.57 -13.90 -25.95
C VAL A 231 1.53 -12.84 -26.49
N ASP A 232 2.03 -13.05 -27.74
CA ASP A 232 2.90 -12.06 -28.40
C ASP A 232 2.24 -10.70 -28.49
N GLN A 233 0.98 -10.64 -28.94
CA GLN A 233 0.24 -9.39 -29.04
C GLN A 233 0.03 -8.73 -27.67
N GLY A 234 -0.34 -9.50 -26.63
CA GLY A 234 -0.56 -8.98 -25.29
C GLY A 234 0.69 -8.34 -24.70
N PHE A 235 1.85 -9.00 -24.83
CA PHE A 235 3.12 -8.42 -24.34
C PHE A 235 3.58 -7.23 -25.17
N GLN A 236 3.39 -7.24 -26.50
CA GLN A 236 3.70 -6.09 -27.34
C GLN A 236 2.86 -4.88 -26.95
N ASP A 237 1.55 -5.07 -26.78
CA ASP A 237 0.64 -4.01 -26.37
C ASP A 237 1.07 -3.41 -25.01
N ARG A 238 1.40 -4.26 -24.03
CA ARG A 238 1.87 -3.82 -22.70
C ARG A 238 3.21 -3.10 -22.75
N LEU A 239 4.19 -3.60 -23.50
CA LEU A 239 5.49 -2.96 -23.63
C LEU A 239 5.41 -1.60 -24.35
N ASN A 240 4.55 -1.50 -25.38
CA ASN A 240 4.28 -0.22 -26.05
C ASN A 240 3.64 0.80 -25.09
N LEU A 241 2.70 0.36 -24.26
CA LEU A 241 2.10 1.21 -23.25
C LEU A 241 3.14 1.66 -22.22
N ALA A 242 3.96 0.74 -21.72
CA ALA A 242 5.03 1.06 -20.78
C ALA A 242 6.01 2.10 -21.33
N GLN A 243 6.34 1.98 -22.62
CA GLN A 243 7.20 2.97 -23.30
C GLN A 243 6.55 4.35 -23.38
N SER A 244 5.22 4.45 -23.41
CA SER A 244 4.51 5.73 -23.43
C SER A 244 4.38 6.36 -22.04
N VAL A 245 4.28 5.54 -20.98
CA VAL A 245 4.08 6.00 -19.59
C VAL A 245 5.41 6.36 -18.93
N ASP A 246 6.41 5.50 -19.06
CA ASP A 246 7.72 5.66 -18.42
C ASP A 246 8.83 5.11 -19.33
N PRO A 247 9.26 5.88 -20.34
CA PRO A 247 10.22 5.44 -21.35
C PRO A 247 11.62 5.15 -20.77
N THR A 248 11.93 5.67 -19.59
CA THR A 248 13.24 5.53 -18.94
C THR A 248 13.23 4.58 -17.75
N GLY A 249 12.08 3.99 -17.43
CA GLY A 249 11.92 3.07 -16.33
C GLY A 249 12.78 1.81 -16.46
N THR A 250 13.40 1.43 -15.37
CA THR A 250 14.18 0.19 -15.21
C THR A 250 13.70 -0.58 -13.99
N TYR A 251 14.13 -1.83 -13.83
CA TYR A 251 13.75 -2.60 -12.64
C TYR A 251 14.21 -1.93 -11.33
N ALA A 252 15.34 -1.23 -11.36
CA ALA A 252 15.90 -0.54 -10.18
C ALA A 252 15.33 0.88 -9.97
N SER A 253 14.70 1.46 -11.01
CA SER A 253 14.13 2.82 -10.92
C SER A 253 12.97 2.96 -11.90
N HIS A 254 11.76 2.92 -11.40
CA HIS A 254 10.54 2.99 -12.19
C HIS A 254 9.39 3.63 -11.39
N GLN A 255 8.37 4.07 -12.11
CA GLN A 255 7.13 4.51 -11.49
C GLN A 255 6.33 3.29 -11.00
N VAL A 256 5.70 3.41 -9.85
CA VAL A 256 4.94 2.32 -9.20
C VAL A 256 3.82 1.78 -10.11
N ASN A 257 3.25 2.64 -10.94
CA ASN A 257 2.20 2.29 -11.91
C ASN A 257 2.73 1.96 -13.31
N ASN A 258 4.04 1.72 -13.47
CA ASN A 258 4.60 1.33 -14.76
C ASN A 258 4.00 0.00 -15.21
N PRO A 259 3.48 -0.10 -16.46
CA PRO A 259 2.90 -1.35 -16.99
C PRO A 259 3.85 -2.55 -17.01
N ARG A 260 5.16 -2.33 -16.86
CA ARG A 260 6.15 -3.42 -16.73
C ARG A 260 6.18 -4.05 -15.34
N VAL A 261 5.58 -3.39 -14.33
CA VAL A 261 5.43 -3.99 -13.00
C VAL A 261 4.28 -4.98 -13.05
N LEU A 262 4.56 -6.23 -12.78
CA LEU A 262 3.61 -7.35 -12.92
C LEU A 262 3.47 -8.09 -11.59
N VAL A 263 2.26 -8.57 -11.35
CA VAL A 263 1.97 -9.53 -10.28
C VAL A 263 1.60 -10.87 -10.94
N LEU A 264 2.31 -11.92 -10.57
CA LEU A 264 2.12 -13.27 -11.07
C LEU A 264 1.56 -14.16 -9.96
N PRO A 265 0.54 -15.00 -10.22
CA PRO A 265 0.20 -16.06 -9.28
C PRO A 265 1.33 -17.09 -9.23
N VAL A 266 1.75 -17.44 -8.03
CA VAL A 266 2.67 -18.56 -7.80
C VAL A 266 1.83 -19.80 -7.57
N VAL A 267 2.02 -20.82 -8.38
CA VAL A 267 1.13 -21.98 -8.41
C VAL A 267 1.92 -23.29 -8.27
N ASP A 268 1.25 -24.28 -7.70
CA ASP A 268 1.77 -25.65 -7.67
C ASP A 268 1.42 -26.36 -8.98
N TRP A 269 2.44 -26.62 -9.79
CA TRP A 269 2.32 -27.30 -11.06
C TRP A 269 2.36 -28.83 -10.94
N GLU A 270 1.83 -29.42 -9.87
CA GLU A 270 1.80 -30.87 -9.75
C GLU A 270 1.03 -31.53 -10.92
N HIS A 271 1.75 -31.87 -11.96
CA HIS A 271 1.33 -32.67 -13.11
C HIS A 271 0.16 -32.11 -13.95
N PRO A 272 0.21 -30.87 -14.44
CA PRO A 272 -0.83 -30.38 -15.33
C PRO A 272 -0.84 -31.17 -16.67
N ASN A 273 -1.92 -31.85 -16.92
CA ASN A 273 -2.14 -32.55 -18.21
C ASN A 273 -3.38 -31.97 -18.90
N GLY A 274 -3.19 -31.26 -19.98
CA GLY A 274 -4.27 -30.60 -20.72
C GLY A 274 -4.92 -29.46 -19.94
N ARG A 275 -6.24 -29.48 -19.73
CA ARG A 275 -6.99 -28.57 -18.91
C ARG A 275 -7.01 -29.06 -17.45
N SER A 276 -5.97 -28.84 -16.73
CA SER A 276 -5.97 -29.09 -15.29
C SER A 276 -6.12 -27.80 -14.52
N SER A 277 -6.55 -27.89 -13.26
CA SER A 277 -6.51 -26.78 -12.33
C SER A 277 -5.24 -26.87 -11.50
N VAL A 278 -4.66 -25.73 -11.19
CA VAL A 278 -3.49 -25.57 -10.34
C VAL A 278 -3.84 -24.75 -9.10
N LEU A 279 -3.22 -25.06 -8.00
CA LEU A 279 -3.44 -24.39 -6.73
C LEU A 279 -2.59 -23.11 -6.66
N VAL A 280 -3.21 -21.99 -6.33
CA VAL A 280 -2.49 -20.73 -6.07
C VAL A 280 -1.90 -20.77 -4.65
N MET A 281 -0.59 -20.66 -4.57
CA MET A 281 0.17 -20.77 -3.32
C MET A 281 0.62 -19.40 -2.78
N ALA A 282 0.90 -18.44 -3.68
CA ALA A 282 1.38 -17.10 -3.35
C ALA A 282 1.21 -16.15 -4.55
N PHE A 283 1.72 -14.94 -4.41
CA PHE A 283 1.83 -13.97 -5.50
C PHE A 283 3.27 -13.45 -5.57
N ALA A 284 3.82 -13.37 -6.78
CA ALA A 284 5.13 -12.84 -7.06
C ALA A 284 5.04 -11.48 -7.73
N SER A 285 5.94 -10.56 -7.37
CA SER A 285 6.09 -9.28 -8.04
C SER A 285 7.34 -9.30 -8.92
N VAL A 286 7.18 -8.89 -10.18
CA VAL A 286 8.26 -8.88 -11.14
C VAL A 286 8.22 -7.63 -12.03
N TRP A 287 9.38 -7.24 -12.51
CA TRP A 287 9.54 -6.26 -13.57
C TRP A 287 9.73 -6.97 -14.93
N LEU A 288 8.94 -6.60 -15.92
CA LEU A 288 9.05 -7.11 -17.29
C LEU A 288 10.18 -6.40 -18.04
N ASP A 289 11.28 -7.10 -18.27
CA ASP A 289 12.39 -6.57 -19.10
C ASP A 289 12.07 -6.61 -20.57
N SER A 290 11.71 -7.79 -21.06
CA SER A 290 11.47 -8.01 -22.49
C SER A 290 10.60 -9.25 -22.72
N TYR A 291 10.03 -9.29 -23.92
CA TYR A 291 9.37 -10.44 -24.49
C TYR A 291 9.88 -10.70 -25.90
N SER A 292 10.31 -11.92 -26.20
CA SER A 292 10.76 -12.32 -27.54
C SER A 292 10.61 -13.83 -27.76
N GLY A 293 9.98 -14.21 -28.85
CA GLY A 293 9.94 -15.61 -29.31
C GLY A 293 9.32 -16.61 -28.33
N GLY A 294 8.37 -16.16 -27.49
CA GLY A 294 7.75 -16.97 -26.44
C GLY A 294 8.50 -17.00 -25.11
N GLN A 295 9.56 -16.21 -24.98
CA GLN A 295 10.31 -16.03 -23.74
C GLN A 295 9.94 -14.69 -23.10
N VAL A 296 9.58 -14.73 -21.83
CA VAL A 296 9.34 -13.54 -20.99
C VAL A 296 10.54 -13.41 -20.07
N THR A 297 11.30 -12.33 -20.20
CA THR A 297 12.42 -12.04 -19.29
C THR A 297 11.94 -11.07 -18.22
N VAL A 298 12.12 -11.41 -16.95
CA VAL A 298 11.68 -10.60 -15.82
C VAL A 298 12.75 -10.54 -14.75
N HIS A 299 12.75 -9.46 -13.97
CA HIS A 299 13.45 -9.37 -12.69
C HIS A 299 12.45 -9.50 -11.54
N PHE A 300 12.80 -10.25 -10.53
CA PHE A 300 12.08 -10.19 -9.26
C PHE A 300 12.24 -8.82 -8.62
N ILE A 301 11.13 -8.26 -8.17
CA ILE A 301 11.09 -7.01 -7.42
C ILE A 301 10.25 -7.20 -6.17
N SER A 302 10.50 -6.36 -5.18
CA SER A 302 9.64 -6.27 -4.01
C SER A 302 8.67 -5.09 -4.19
N GLN A 303 7.40 -5.30 -3.89
CA GLN A 303 6.40 -4.22 -3.90
C GLN A 303 5.25 -4.49 -2.94
N VAL A 304 4.58 -3.41 -2.55
CA VAL A 304 3.32 -3.48 -1.81
C VAL A 304 2.16 -3.53 -2.79
N ILE A 305 1.30 -4.54 -2.63
CA ILE A 305 0.05 -4.66 -3.39
C ILE A 305 -1.07 -3.96 -2.60
N ALA A 306 -1.62 -2.90 -3.18
CA ALA A 306 -2.69 -2.13 -2.56
C ALA A 306 -3.96 -2.97 -2.36
N ASN A 307 -4.73 -2.66 -1.29
CA ASN A 307 -6.00 -3.33 -0.96
C ASN A 307 -5.90 -4.86 -0.85
N SER A 308 -4.74 -5.39 -0.51
CA SER A 308 -4.51 -6.81 -0.24
C SER A 308 -4.45 -7.07 1.27
N PHE A 309 -4.87 -8.26 1.67
CA PHE A 309 -4.74 -8.73 3.06
C PHE A 309 -3.50 -9.61 3.15
N GLY A 310 -2.66 -9.38 4.14
CA GLY A 310 -1.46 -10.19 4.38
C GLY A 310 -1.78 -11.47 5.13
N ASP A 311 -1.08 -12.55 4.77
CA ASP A 311 -1.10 -13.83 5.46
C ASP A 311 0.32 -14.17 5.94
N PRO A 312 0.55 -14.29 7.27
CA PRO A 312 1.87 -14.61 7.80
C PRO A 312 2.38 -16.00 7.42
N SER A 313 1.49 -16.89 6.98
CA SER A 313 1.85 -18.24 6.53
C SER A 313 2.16 -18.34 5.04
N ALA A 314 1.81 -17.30 4.25
CA ALA A 314 2.05 -17.29 2.82
C ALA A 314 3.55 -17.13 2.52
N PRO A 315 4.11 -17.91 1.59
CA PRO A 315 5.51 -17.76 1.19
C PRO A 315 5.74 -16.43 0.46
N TYR A 316 6.92 -15.84 0.67
CA TYR A 316 7.27 -14.54 0.13
C TYR A 316 7.94 -14.65 -1.23
N PHE A 317 7.36 -13.98 -2.23
CA PHE A 317 7.85 -13.86 -3.60
C PHE A 317 7.87 -12.40 -4.08
N GLY A 318 8.27 -11.47 -3.23
CA GLY A 318 8.36 -10.04 -3.55
C GLY A 318 7.08 -9.24 -3.31
N SER A 319 5.93 -9.89 -3.27
CA SER A 319 4.65 -9.22 -2.99
C SER A 319 4.41 -9.07 -1.49
N ARG A 320 4.00 -7.87 -1.05
CA ARG A 320 3.60 -7.57 0.33
C ARG A 320 2.20 -6.97 0.34
N GLY A 321 1.47 -7.17 1.41
CA GLY A 321 0.17 -6.55 1.64
C GLY A 321 0.27 -5.06 1.94
N SER A 322 -0.88 -4.38 1.91
CA SER A 322 -0.98 -2.95 2.25
C SER A 322 -0.37 -2.65 3.62
N PRO A 323 0.31 -1.50 3.80
CA PRO A 323 0.89 -1.13 5.08
C PRO A 323 -0.16 -1.03 6.18
N VAL A 324 0.27 -1.32 7.40
CA VAL A 324 -0.55 -1.18 8.62
C VAL A 324 0.20 -0.42 9.68
N LEU A 325 -0.57 0.26 10.54
CA LEU A 325 -0.02 0.85 11.76
C LEU A 325 0.41 -0.27 12.72
N ILE A 326 1.63 -0.13 13.21
CA ILE A 326 2.22 -1.01 14.22
C ILE A 326 2.06 -0.30 15.57
N LYS A 327 1.45 -0.98 16.53
CA LYS A 327 1.29 -0.45 17.90
C LYS A 327 2.45 -0.85 18.78
#